data_b1bde75179241a1458448c1e9997faa2
#
_entry.id   b1bde75179241a1458448c1e9997faa2
#
_cell.length_a   1.000
_cell.length_b   1.000
_cell.length_c   1.000
_cell.angle_alpha   90.00
_cell.angle_beta   90.00
_cell.angle_gamma   90.00
#
_symmetry.space_group_name_H-M   'P 1'
#
loop_
_entity.id
_entity.type
_entity.pdbx_description
1 polymer ?
#
loop_
_entity_poly.entity_id
_entity_poly.type
_entity_poly.pdbx_seq_one_letter_code
_entity_poly.pdbx_strand_id
1 'polypeptide(L)'
;MNSQHSRSKLYLDPNLHIVFAVTLMAIMGVANITPAFPRIAKELNVTPAQIAYLITYFTVPGVFLSPILGVLADRLGRKRILAPSLFLFGIAGTACGLVRDFDLLLGLRFLQGVGAAAIGALNVTIIGDLYAGRERTTAMGYNSSVLSVGTAIYPLLGGALATIGWHYPFLVSIVAVPVGLVVLLGLKSPEPRNKQPLRAYFGDVWLIVRQRSMIGLFMGGLVTFIVLYGSYLTFLPFLVARSFRGTPLMIGIILSCASISGALTASQLGWFARRFPEKRLLAAGFVLYALSMALVPFMPSLWILLVPAVIQGVAMAFTMPTINSLMAAFAPVNQRGAIMSLNGMVLRLGQTLGPIVMSAVFAARGFHGVYFAGSLFALGMSLVAVIMIEQPKEQEIRSVSS
;
A
#
# COMPACT_ATOMS: atom_id res chain seq x y z
N MET A 1 -14.47 -19.17 -31.05
CA MET A 1 -13.10 -19.74 -30.96
C MET A 1 -11.95 -18.73 -30.86
N ASN A 2 -12.20 -17.42 -30.68
CA ASN A 2 -11.12 -16.39 -30.65
C ASN A 2 -10.64 -15.94 -29.25
N SER A 3 -11.15 -16.50 -28.16
CA SER A 3 -10.87 -16.01 -26.82
C SER A 3 -9.57 -16.54 -26.16
N GLN A 4 -9.04 -17.64 -26.62
CA GLN A 4 -7.78 -18.20 -26.09
C GLN A 4 -6.53 -17.60 -26.74
N HIS A 5 -6.61 -17.13 -27.98
CA HIS A 5 -5.49 -16.54 -28.73
C HIS A 5 -5.14 -15.11 -28.22
N SER A 6 -6.12 -14.39 -27.63
CA SER A 6 -5.92 -13.05 -27.03
C SER A 6 -5.13 -13.10 -25.70
N ARG A 7 -5.36 -14.15 -24.88
CA ARG A 7 -4.72 -14.27 -23.56
C ARG A 7 -3.20 -14.47 -23.62
N SER A 8 -2.71 -15.22 -24.61
CA SER A 8 -1.27 -15.47 -24.76
C SER A 8 -0.51 -14.24 -25.26
N LYS A 9 -1.16 -13.33 -25.99
CA LYS A 9 -0.55 -12.09 -26.49
C LYS A 9 -0.46 -11.00 -25.43
N LEU A 10 -1.43 -10.88 -24.51
CA LEU A 10 -1.44 -9.84 -23.46
C LEU A 10 -0.26 -9.99 -22.49
N TYR A 11 0.08 -11.23 -22.12
CA TYR A 11 1.22 -11.53 -21.26
C TYR A 11 2.55 -11.08 -21.85
N LEU A 12 2.67 -10.99 -23.19
CA LEU A 12 3.88 -10.58 -23.90
C LEU A 12 3.90 -9.07 -24.24
N ASP A 13 2.89 -8.31 -23.85
CA ASP A 13 2.83 -6.87 -24.17
C ASP A 13 3.93 -6.11 -23.43
N PRO A 14 4.86 -5.43 -24.14
CA PRO A 14 5.92 -4.64 -23.52
C PRO A 14 5.39 -3.52 -22.61
N ASN A 15 4.25 -2.90 -22.93
CA ASN A 15 3.66 -1.86 -22.07
C ASN A 15 3.24 -2.43 -20.73
N LEU A 16 2.70 -3.66 -20.71
CA LEU A 16 2.32 -4.33 -19.46
C LEU A 16 3.54 -4.63 -18.58
N HIS A 17 4.65 -5.07 -19.17
CA HIS A 17 5.90 -5.28 -18.44
C HIS A 17 6.48 -3.97 -17.87
N ILE A 18 6.37 -2.86 -18.61
CA ILE A 18 6.75 -1.54 -18.11
C ILE A 18 5.92 -1.18 -16.88
N VAL A 19 4.61 -1.39 -16.93
CA VAL A 19 3.72 -1.13 -15.79
C VAL A 19 4.06 -2.04 -14.61
N PHE A 20 4.43 -3.29 -14.82
CA PHE A 20 4.90 -4.19 -13.76
C PHE A 20 6.16 -3.65 -13.08
N ALA A 21 7.13 -3.17 -13.85
CA ALA A 21 8.32 -2.54 -13.28
C ALA A 21 7.97 -1.29 -12.45
N VAL A 22 7.06 -0.45 -12.92
CA VAL A 22 6.56 0.72 -12.19
C VAL A 22 5.85 0.30 -10.88
N THR A 23 5.06 -0.78 -10.90
CA THR A 23 4.40 -1.34 -9.71
C THR A 23 5.40 -1.77 -8.65
N LEU A 24 6.47 -2.44 -9.06
CA LEU A 24 7.54 -2.83 -8.16
C LEU A 24 8.22 -1.61 -7.52
N MET A 25 8.48 -0.54 -8.29
CA MET A 25 9.05 0.69 -7.74
C MET A 25 8.14 1.35 -6.69
N ALA A 26 6.82 1.32 -6.90
CA ALA A 26 5.86 1.91 -5.96
C ALA A 26 5.92 1.29 -4.55
N ILE A 27 6.19 -0.01 -4.44
CA ILE A 27 6.23 -0.75 -3.16
C ILE A 27 7.59 -0.63 -2.48
N MET A 28 8.66 -0.58 -3.27
CA MET A 28 10.04 -0.66 -2.80
C MET A 28 10.36 0.40 -1.74
N GLY A 29 9.77 1.59 -1.85
CA GLY A 29 10.11 2.76 -1.04
C GLY A 29 9.97 2.60 0.49
N VAL A 30 9.12 1.68 0.97
CA VAL A 30 8.95 1.40 2.40
C VAL A 30 9.31 -0.05 2.71
N ALA A 31 8.79 -1.00 1.95
CA ALA A 31 8.93 -2.42 2.27
C ALA A 31 10.39 -2.88 2.34
N ASN A 32 11.24 -2.33 1.49
CA ASN A 32 12.65 -2.69 1.40
C ASN A 32 13.51 -2.16 2.57
N ILE A 33 13.16 -0.98 3.13
CA ILE A 33 13.97 -0.34 4.18
C ILE A 33 13.54 -0.70 5.60
N THR A 34 12.30 -1.15 5.77
CA THR A 34 11.70 -1.44 7.09
C THR A 34 12.55 -2.41 7.94
N PRO A 35 13.11 -3.51 7.42
CA PRO A 35 13.97 -4.40 8.20
C PRO A 35 15.26 -3.74 8.71
N ALA A 36 15.72 -2.64 8.08
CA ALA A 36 16.91 -1.92 8.47
C ALA A 36 16.69 -0.94 9.65
N PHE A 37 15.45 -0.65 10.04
CA PHE A 37 15.11 0.39 11.04
C PHE A 37 15.89 0.29 12.36
N PRO A 38 16.03 -0.88 13.01
CA PRO A 38 16.79 -0.98 14.24
C PRO A 38 18.27 -0.64 14.05
N ARG A 39 18.82 -1.01 12.89
CA ARG A 39 20.22 -0.74 12.55
C ARG A 39 20.44 0.75 12.24
N ILE A 40 19.54 1.38 11.49
CA ILE A 40 19.53 2.83 11.24
C ILE A 40 19.49 3.58 12.58
N ALA A 41 18.57 3.20 13.47
CA ALA A 41 18.44 3.83 14.78
C ALA A 41 19.73 3.75 15.60
N LYS A 42 20.38 2.60 15.59
CA LYS A 42 21.65 2.39 16.31
C LYS A 42 22.80 3.19 15.71
N GLU A 43 22.95 3.16 14.38
CA GLU A 43 24.11 3.77 13.71
C GLU A 43 23.99 5.31 13.62
N LEU A 44 22.76 5.85 13.50
CA LEU A 44 22.52 7.30 13.50
C LEU A 44 22.18 7.86 14.90
N ASN A 45 22.23 7.01 15.93
CA ASN A 45 21.95 7.37 17.32
C ASN A 45 20.60 8.08 17.53
N VAL A 46 19.53 7.55 16.90
CA VAL A 46 18.16 8.09 16.96
C VAL A 46 17.21 7.08 17.62
N THR A 47 16.12 7.59 18.16
CA THR A 47 15.10 6.78 18.85
C THR A 47 14.19 6.04 17.84
N PRO A 48 13.51 4.95 18.27
CA PRO A 48 12.50 4.29 17.42
C PRO A 48 11.38 5.23 16.98
N ALA A 49 10.99 6.20 17.81
CA ALA A 49 10.00 7.21 17.46
C ALA A 49 10.48 8.14 16.35
N GLN A 50 11.77 8.51 16.34
CA GLN A 50 12.34 9.31 15.26
C GLN A 50 12.43 8.50 13.95
N ILE A 51 12.77 7.21 14.01
CA ILE A 51 12.78 6.34 12.82
C ILE A 51 11.41 6.28 12.14
N ALA A 52 10.32 6.38 12.89
CA ALA A 52 8.97 6.46 12.32
C ALA A 52 8.81 7.60 11.31
N TYR A 53 9.55 8.71 11.48
CA TYR A 53 9.56 9.82 10.53
C TYR A 53 10.10 9.45 9.15
N LEU A 54 10.92 8.41 9.02
CA LEU A 54 11.36 7.93 7.69
C LEU A 54 10.19 7.48 6.82
N ILE A 55 9.15 6.90 7.42
CA ILE A 55 7.90 6.55 6.72
C ILE A 55 7.06 7.82 6.51
N THR A 56 6.86 8.61 7.56
CA THR A 56 6.03 9.82 7.51
C THR A 56 6.49 10.80 6.43
N TYR A 57 7.78 11.17 6.42
CA TYR A 57 8.34 12.12 5.44
C TYR A 57 8.26 11.58 4.01
N PHE A 58 8.35 10.26 3.83
CA PHE A 58 8.15 9.63 2.53
C PHE A 58 6.69 9.62 2.09
N THR A 59 5.72 9.49 3.00
CA THR A 59 4.30 9.33 2.64
C THR A 59 3.53 10.65 2.58
N VAL A 60 3.93 11.67 3.36
CA VAL A 60 3.30 13.00 3.40
C VAL A 60 3.13 13.64 2.02
N PRO A 61 4.16 13.69 1.14
CA PRO A 61 3.96 14.27 -0.19
C PRO A 61 2.84 13.58 -0.97
N GLY A 62 2.71 12.25 -0.80
CA GLY A 62 1.68 11.46 -1.49
C GLY A 62 0.26 11.83 -1.09
N VAL A 63 0.01 12.32 0.12
CA VAL A 63 -1.33 12.76 0.55
C VAL A 63 -1.83 13.92 -0.31
N PHE A 64 -0.97 14.90 -0.56
CA PHE A 64 -1.33 16.13 -1.27
C PHE A 64 -1.04 16.06 -2.77
N LEU A 65 0.10 15.49 -3.14
CA LEU A 65 0.56 15.53 -4.53
C LEU A 65 -0.05 14.43 -5.41
N SER A 66 -0.48 13.27 -4.85
CA SER A 66 -1.03 12.20 -5.71
C SER A 66 -2.25 12.64 -6.52
N PRO A 67 -3.26 13.34 -5.96
CA PRO A 67 -4.38 13.85 -6.74
C PRO A 67 -3.94 14.91 -7.78
N ILE A 68 -3.04 15.81 -7.39
CA ILE A 68 -2.53 16.88 -8.25
C ILE A 68 -1.77 16.29 -9.45
N LEU A 69 -0.86 15.35 -9.18
CA LEU A 69 -0.06 14.69 -10.21
C LEU A 69 -0.90 13.80 -11.11
N GLY A 70 -1.98 13.20 -10.58
CA GLY A 70 -2.98 12.50 -11.37
C GLY A 70 -3.64 13.42 -12.40
N VAL A 71 -4.19 14.56 -11.96
CA VAL A 71 -4.79 15.56 -12.86
C VAL A 71 -3.77 16.12 -13.84
N LEU A 72 -2.55 16.38 -13.40
CA LEU A 72 -1.48 16.89 -14.26
C LEU A 72 -1.10 15.87 -15.33
N ALA A 73 -1.06 14.59 -14.99
CA ALA A 73 -0.81 13.51 -15.92
C ALA A 73 -1.95 13.31 -16.94
N ASP A 74 -3.20 13.61 -16.55
CA ASP A 74 -4.35 13.63 -17.46
C ASP A 74 -4.25 14.76 -18.50
N ARG A 75 -3.57 15.86 -18.17
CA ARG A 75 -3.44 17.05 -19.05
C ARG A 75 -2.16 17.06 -19.86
N LEU A 76 -1.03 16.70 -19.24
CA LEU A 76 0.30 16.79 -19.86
C LEU A 76 0.76 15.46 -20.48
N GLY A 77 0.05 14.37 -20.17
CA GLY A 77 0.42 13.02 -20.57
C GLY A 77 1.07 12.21 -19.44
N ARG A 78 0.67 10.93 -19.33
CA ARG A 78 1.11 10.00 -18.28
C ARG A 78 2.63 9.88 -18.19
N LYS A 79 3.27 9.72 -19.33
CA LYS A 79 4.70 9.53 -19.49
C LYS A 79 5.52 10.73 -19.00
N ARG A 80 5.04 11.97 -19.31
CA ARG A 80 5.73 13.22 -18.94
C ARG A 80 5.76 13.45 -17.42
N ILE A 81 4.84 12.88 -16.68
CA ILE A 81 4.81 12.97 -15.21
C ILE A 81 5.50 11.76 -14.58
N LEU A 82 5.27 10.54 -15.10
CA LEU A 82 5.78 9.32 -14.52
C LEU A 82 7.32 9.21 -14.62
N ALA A 83 7.92 9.53 -15.77
CA ALA A 83 9.35 9.36 -15.95
C ALA A 83 10.20 10.29 -15.05
N PRO A 84 9.94 11.62 -14.96
CA PRO A 84 10.65 12.47 -13.99
C PRO A 84 10.44 12.04 -12.54
N SER A 85 9.24 11.51 -12.21
CA SER A 85 8.94 11.02 -10.88
C SER A 85 9.74 9.76 -10.51
N LEU A 86 9.97 8.86 -11.47
CA LEU A 86 10.87 7.70 -11.30
C LEU A 86 12.33 8.13 -11.14
N PHE A 87 12.80 9.12 -11.90
CA PHE A 87 14.14 9.68 -11.73
C PHE A 87 14.32 10.29 -10.34
N LEU A 88 13.38 11.14 -9.91
CA LEU A 88 13.42 11.75 -8.59
C LEU A 88 13.40 10.69 -7.49
N PHE A 89 12.52 9.68 -7.60
CA PHE A 89 12.43 8.57 -6.66
C PHE A 89 13.75 7.79 -6.58
N GLY A 90 14.34 7.45 -7.73
CA GLY A 90 15.56 6.68 -7.80
C GLY A 90 16.77 7.44 -7.26
N ILE A 91 16.95 8.70 -7.70
CA ILE A 91 18.09 9.54 -7.29
C ILE A 91 18.01 9.88 -5.80
N ALA A 92 16.87 10.41 -5.33
CA ALA A 92 16.69 10.76 -3.93
C ALA A 92 16.78 9.53 -3.01
N GLY A 93 16.19 8.38 -3.45
CA GLY A 93 16.26 7.14 -2.70
C GLY A 93 17.69 6.60 -2.59
N THR A 94 18.46 6.66 -3.66
CA THR A 94 19.88 6.25 -3.65
C THR A 94 20.70 7.20 -2.77
N ALA A 95 20.46 8.50 -2.85
CA ALA A 95 21.11 9.50 -2.01
C ALA A 95 20.87 9.25 -0.51
N CYS A 96 19.71 8.73 -0.12
CA CYS A 96 19.44 8.32 1.27
C CYS A 96 20.49 7.29 1.78
N GLY A 97 21.00 6.42 0.92
CA GLY A 97 22.03 5.45 1.29
C GLY A 97 23.44 6.03 1.45
N LEU A 98 23.68 7.26 0.96
CA LEU A 98 24.99 7.90 0.97
C LEU A 98 25.19 8.86 2.15
N VAL A 99 24.09 9.32 2.78
CA VAL A 99 24.13 10.28 3.89
C VAL A 99 24.25 9.60 5.24
N ARG A 100 24.77 10.31 6.23
CA ARG A 100 24.93 9.85 7.62
C ARG A 100 24.26 10.81 8.63
N ASP A 101 23.74 11.93 8.16
CA ASP A 101 22.95 12.87 8.92
C ASP A 101 21.48 12.51 8.84
N PHE A 102 20.78 12.46 9.98
CA PHE A 102 19.39 12.00 10.03
C PHE A 102 18.42 13.03 9.45
N ASP A 103 18.66 14.33 9.66
CA ASP A 103 17.77 15.37 9.15
C ASP A 103 17.88 15.48 7.62
N LEU A 104 19.09 15.36 7.09
CA LEU A 104 19.30 15.28 5.64
C LEU A 104 18.64 14.02 5.07
N LEU A 105 18.72 12.89 5.77
CA LEU A 105 18.03 11.65 5.38
C LEU A 105 16.51 11.86 5.32
N LEU A 106 15.90 12.57 6.27
CA LEU A 106 14.48 12.92 6.25
C LEU A 106 14.13 13.80 5.05
N GLY A 107 14.95 14.80 4.76
CA GLY A 107 14.78 15.67 3.58
C GLY A 107 14.80 14.89 2.26
N LEU A 108 15.75 13.96 2.12
CA LEU A 108 15.84 13.08 0.95
C LEU A 108 14.66 12.10 0.88
N ARG A 109 14.17 11.59 2.01
CA ARG A 109 12.95 10.78 2.09
C ARG A 109 11.73 11.54 1.62
N PHE A 110 11.62 12.84 1.96
CA PHE A 110 10.56 13.70 1.46
C PHE A 110 10.62 13.85 -0.06
N LEU A 111 11.80 14.12 -0.62
CA LEU A 111 11.99 14.21 -2.08
C LEU A 111 11.68 12.89 -2.78
N GLN A 112 12.12 11.75 -2.21
CA GLN A 112 11.77 10.43 -2.71
C GLN A 112 10.25 10.21 -2.68
N GLY A 113 9.57 10.69 -1.64
CA GLY A 113 8.13 10.66 -1.49
C GLY A 113 7.38 11.47 -2.55
N VAL A 114 7.92 12.62 -2.96
CA VAL A 114 7.39 13.42 -4.09
C VAL A 114 7.38 12.57 -5.38
N GLY A 115 8.48 11.87 -5.67
CA GLY A 115 8.53 10.93 -6.80
C GLY A 115 7.52 9.79 -6.64
N ALA A 116 7.44 9.18 -5.45
CA ALA A 116 6.53 8.07 -5.16
C ALA A 116 5.06 8.44 -5.32
N ALA A 117 4.69 9.72 -5.13
CA ALA A 117 3.31 10.19 -5.23
C ALA A 117 2.70 9.94 -6.61
N ALA A 118 3.45 10.23 -7.68
CA ALA A 118 3.01 9.99 -9.05
C ALA A 118 3.05 8.50 -9.43
N ILE A 119 4.10 7.78 -9.00
CA ILE A 119 4.28 6.36 -9.32
C ILE A 119 3.08 5.55 -8.84
N GLY A 120 2.64 5.76 -7.58
CA GLY A 120 1.50 5.06 -7.02
C GLY A 120 0.15 5.43 -7.66
N ALA A 121 -0.04 6.70 -8.05
CA ALA A 121 -1.29 7.17 -8.63
C ALA A 121 -1.46 6.72 -10.10
N LEU A 122 -0.37 6.74 -10.88
CA LEU A 122 -0.44 6.53 -12.32
C LEU A 122 -0.39 5.05 -12.74
N ASN A 123 0.14 4.17 -11.89
CA ASN A 123 0.29 2.75 -12.18
C ASN A 123 -1.03 2.09 -12.67
N VAL A 124 -2.07 2.16 -11.85
CA VAL A 124 -3.39 1.57 -12.16
C VAL A 124 -4.08 2.31 -13.31
N THR A 125 -3.90 3.62 -13.37
CA THR A 125 -4.52 4.46 -14.41
C THR A 125 -3.99 4.12 -15.80
N ILE A 126 -2.68 3.88 -15.94
CA ILE A 126 -2.07 3.51 -17.22
C ILE A 126 -2.64 2.19 -17.75
N ILE A 127 -2.88 1.20 -16.89
CA ILE A 127 -3.56 -0.04 -17.29
C ILE A 127 -4.96 0.26 -17.82
N GLY A 128 -5.69 1.17 -17.14
CA GLY A 128 -7.02 1.60 -17.55
C GLY A 128 -7.05 2.30 -18.91
N ASP A 129 -5.98 3.02 -19.26
CA ASP A 129 -5.85 3.76 -20.51
C ASP A 129 -5.41 2.85 -21.68
N LEU A 130 -4.59 1.82 -21.39
CA LEU A 130 -4.03 0.91 -22.40
C LEU A 130 -4.99 -0.21 -22.79
N TYR A 131 -5.79 -0.70 -21.85
CA TYR A 131 -6.61 -1.89 -22.03
C TYR A 131 -8.08 -1.63 -21.77
N ALA A 132 -8.98 -2.31 -22.49
CA ALA A 132 -10.42 -2.18 -22.33
C ALA A 132 -11.08 -3.53 -22.00
N GLY A 133 -12.29 -3.50 -21.45
CA GLY A 133 -13.12 -4.68 -21.23
C GLY A 133 -12.39 -5.81 -20.48
N ARG A 134 -12.39 -7.00 -21.05
CA ARG A 134 -11.82 -8.21 -20.44
C ARG A 134 -10.29 -8.19 -20.34
N GLU A 135 -9.62 -7.55 -21.29
CA GLU A 135 -8.16 -7.39 -21.26
C GLU A 135 -7.72 -6.51 -20.09
N ARG A 136 -8.44 -5.43 -19.81
CA ARG A 136 -8.21 -4.57 -18.65
C ARG A 136 -8.30 -5.36 -17.34
N THR A 137 -9.34 -6.19 -17.18
CA THR A 137 -9.49 -7.02 -15.99
C THR A 137 -8.34 -8.01 -15.84
N THR A 138 -7.90 -8.61 -16.94
CA THR A 138 -6.77 -9.56 -16.93
C THR A 138 -5.45 -8.86 -16.62
N ALA A 139 -5.18 -7.69 -17.22
CA ALA A 139 -3.99 -6.88 -16.94
C ALA A 139 -3.92 -6.41 -15.46
N MET A 140 -5.06 -5.99 -14.90
CA MET A 140 -5.18 -5.65 -13.48
C MET A 140 -4.88 -6.85 -12.59
N GLY A 141 -5.36 -8.05 -12.95
CA GLY A 141 -5.05 -9.28 -12.23
C GLY A 141 -3.56 -9.62 -12.23
N TYR A 142 -2.90 -9.52 -13.37
CA TYR A 142 -1.45 -9.71 -13.46
C TYR A 142 -0.69 -8.66 -12.63
N ASN A 143 -1.10 -7.40 -12.70
CA ASN A 143 -0.48 -6.33 -11.92
C ASN A 143 -0.64 -6.55 -10.40
N SER A 144 -1.79 -7.05 -9.96
CA SER A 144 -2.02 -7.42 -8.56
C SER A 144 -1.13 -8.59 -8.12
N SER A 145 -0.86 -9.55 -9.00
CA SER A 145 0.09 -10.64 -8.73
C SER A 145 1.52 -10.10 -8.58
N VAL A 146 1.95 -9.19 -9.45
CA VAL A 146 3.26 -8.52 -9.35
C VAL A 146 3.36 -7.71 -8.05
N LEU A 147 2.30 -7.00 -7.67
CA LEU A 147 2.20 -6.30 -6.39
C LEU A 147 2.42 -7.25 -5.21
N SER A 148 1.75 -8.39 -5.21
CA SER A 148 1.87 -9.42 -4.16
C SER A 148 3.28 -10.00 -4.08
N VAL A 149 3.89 -10.30 -5.22
CA VAL A 149 5.28 -10.78 -5.30
C VAL A 149 6.24 -9.72 -4.75
N GLY A 150 6.07 -8.45 -5.12
CA GLY A 150 6.90 -7.35 -4.63
C GLY A 150 6.78 -7.17 -3.11
N THR A 151 5.57 -7.19 -2.56
CA THR A 151 5.36 -7.06 -1.11
C THR A 151 5.96 -8.23 -0.32
N ALA A 152 6.07 -9.41 -0.91
CA ALA A 152 6.70 -10.58 -0.29
C ALA A 152 8.24 -10.55 -0.41
N ILE A 153 8.78 -10.09 -1.55
CA ILE A 153 10.23 -10.15 -1.82
C ILE A 153 10.97 -8.96 -1.18
N TYR A 154 10.41 -7.75 -1.23
CA TYR A 154 11.16 -6.56 -0.78
C TYR A 154 11.57 -6.57 0.71
N PRO A 155 10.75 -7.01 1.68
CA PRO A 155 11.23 -7.10 3.05
C PRO A 155 12.36 -8.12 3.22
N LEU A 156 12.31 -9.24 2.48
CA LEU A 156 13.35 -10.25 2.50
C LEU A 156 14.67 -9.71 1.89
N LEU A 157 14.59 -9.09 0.72
CA LEU A 157 15.74 -8.46 0.05
C LEU A 157 16.32 -7.34 0.92
N GLY A 158 15.49 -6.46 1.44
CA GLY A 158 15.89 -5.37 2.31
C GLY A 158 16.53 -5.88 3.60
N GLY A 159 15.98 -6.93 4.20
CA GLY A 159 16.56 -7.60 5.37
C GLY A 159 17.92 -8.21 5.09
N ALA A 160 18.08 -8.92 3.98
CA ALA A 160 19.36 -9.47 3.55
C ALA A 160 20.41 -8.37 3.33
N LEU A 161 20.07 -7.32 2.61
CA LEU A 161 20.96 -6.18 2.36
C LEU A 161 21.29 -5.42 3.65
N ALA A 162 20.33 -5.26 4.54
CA ALA A 162 20.52 -4.58 5.81
C ALA A 162 21.43 -5.36 6.79
N THR A 163 21.65 -6.65 6.59
CA THR A 163 22.66 -7.41 7.35
C THR A 163 24.09 -7.01 6.99
N ILE A 164 24.31 -6.57 5.76
CA ILE A 164 25.60 -6.06 5.29
C ILE A 164 25.77 -4.60 5.78
N GLY A 165 24.79 -3.75 5.49
CA GLY A 165 24.76 -2.35 5.92
C GLY A 165 23.37 -1.74 5.74
N TRP A 166 22.94 -0.90 6.67
CA TRP A 166 21.61 -0.28 6.64
C TRP A 166 21.37 0.61 5.41
N HIS A 167 22.42 1.07 4.76
CA HIS A 167 22.36 1.92 3.59
C HIS A 167 22.12 1.15 2.28
N TYR A 168 22.47 -0.13 2.20
CA TYR A 168 22.29 -0.93 0.98
C TYR A 168 20.82 -1.04 0.51
N PRO A 169 19.81 -1.23 1.39
CA PRO A 169 18.42 -1.19 0.96
C PRO A 169 18.02 0.09 0.23
N PHE A 170 18.57 1.25 0.62
CA PHE A 170 18.30 2.51 -0.06
C PHE A 170 18.91 2.56 -1.47
N LEU A 171 20.12 2.00 -1.65
CA LEU A 171 20.81 1.99 -2.94
C LEU A 171 20.04 1.22 -4.02
N VAL A 172 19.20 0.25 -3.65
CA VAL A 172 18.33 -0.47 -4.61
C VAL A 172 17.39 0.49 -5.36
N SER A 173 17.08 1.66 -4.77
CA SER A 173 16.25 2.68 -5.42
C SER A 173 16.79 3.16 -6.77
N ILE A 174 18.11 2.99 -7.03
CA ILE A 174 18.74 3.36 -8.31
C ILE A 174 18.09 2.65 -9.51
N VAL A 175 17.50 1.45 -9.29
CA VAL A 175 16.78 0.69 -10.32
C VAL A 175 15.60 1.49 -10.91
N ALA A 176 15.06 2.45 -10.18
CA ALA A 176 14.01 3.30 -10.72
C ALA A 176 14.49 4.23 -11.84
N VAL A 177 15.79 4.52 -11.93
CA VAL A 177 16.36 5.35 -13.00
C VAL A 177 16.27 4.64 -14.36
N PRO A 178 16.81 3.43 -14.56
CA PRO A 178 16.62 2.70 -15.82
C PRO A 178 15.14 2.40 -16.10
N VAL A 179 14.30 2.14 -15.09
CA VAL A 179 12.84 2.00 -15.29
C VAL A 179 12.24 3.31 -15.83
N GLY A 180 12.67 4.47 -15.31
CA GLY A 180 12.27 5.78 -15.83
C GLY A 180 12.67 6.00 -17.29
N LEU A 181 13.87 5.55 -17.69
CA LEU A 181 14.32 5.57 -19.09
C LEU A 181 13.46 4.67 -19.97
N VAL A 182 13.16 3.45 -19.52
CA VAL A 182 12.28 2.51 -20.24
C VAL A 182 10.87 3.08 -20.38
N VAL A 183 10.33 3.73 -19.35
CA VAL A 183 9.06 4.45 -19.43
C VAL A 183 9.14 5.56 -20.46
N LEU A 184 10.22 6.37 -20.43
CA LEU A 184 10.40 7.52 -21.33
C LEU A 184 10.52 7.09 -22.80
N LEU A 185 11.19 5.99 -23.08
CA LEU A 185 11.45 5.54 -24.45
C LEU A 185 10.40 4.54 -24.96
N GLY A 186 9.93 3.63 -24.11
CA GLY A 186 9.16 2.46 -24.52
C GLY A 186 7.66 2.54 -24.24
N LEU A 187 7.19 3.28 -23.22
CA LEU A 187 5.78 3.31 -22.88
C LEU A 187 4.96 4.00 -23.98
N LYS A 188 4.05 3.29 -24.59
CA LYS A 188 3.09 3.83 -25.56
C LYS A 188 1.77 4.10 -24.84
N SER A 189 1.66 5.28 -24.22
CA SER A 189 0.42 5.72 -23.55
C SER A 189 -0.43 6.53 -24.53
N PRO A 190 -1.76 6.32 -24.59
CA PRO A 190 -2.66 7.17 -25.35
C PRO A 190 -2.56 8.62 -24.89
N GLU A 191 -2.75 9.56 -25.78
CA GLU A 191 -2.82 10.98 -25.40
C GLU A 191 -4.05 11.25 -24.53
N PRO A 192 -3.93 12.18 -23.57
CA PRO A 192 -5.03 12.48 -22.66
C PRO A 192 -6.20 13.09 -23.41
N ARG A 193 -7.40 12.50 -23.25
CA ARG A 193 -8.64 12.93 -23.93
C ARG A 193 -9.60 13.75 -23.07
N ASN A 194 -9.33 13.93 -21.78
CA ASN A 194 -10.34 14.45 -20.85
C ASN A 194 -10.14 15.93 -20.51
N LYS A 195 -11.10 16.78 -20.96
CA LYS A 195 -11.18 18.22 -20.67
C LYS A 195 -12.39 18.56 -19.77
N GLN A 196 -12.92 17.62 -18.99
CA GLN A 196 -14.10 17.90 -18.18
C GLN A 196 -13.81 18.93 -17.06
N PRO A 197 -14.74 19.88 -16.78
CA PRO A 197 -14.57 20.84 -15.71
C PRO A 197 -14.67 20.15 -14.34
N LEU A 198 -13.64 20.33 -13.51
CA LEU A 198 -13.49 19.72 -12.18
C LEU A 198 -14.66 20.05 -11.22
N ARG A 199 -15.31 21.19 -11.38
CA ARG A 199 -16.30 21.72 -10.42
C ARG A 199 -17.59 20.90 -10.35
N ALA A 200 -18.12 20.43 -11.48
CA ALA A 200 -19.31 19.58 -11.53
C ALA A 200 -19.02 18.17 -10.94
N TYR A 201 -17.82 17.67 -11.20
CA TYR A 201 -17.36 16.38 -10.72
C TYR A 201 -17.26 16.28 -9.18
N PHE A 202 -16.85 17.35 -8.51
CA PHE A 202 -16.71 17.37 -7.05
C PHE A 202 -18.02 17.39 -6.28
N GLY A 203 -19.07 18.01 -6.84
CA GLY A 203 -20.40 18.09 -6.19
C GLY A 203 -21.04 16.72 -6.00
N ASP A 204 -21.07 15.93 -7.07
CA ASP A 204 -21.68 14.60 -7.06
C ASP A 204 -20.89 13.60 -6.21
N VAL A 205 -19.56 13.68 -6.25
CA VAL A 205 -18.68 12.83 -5.42
C VAL A 205 -18.91 13.10 -3.93
N TRP A 206 -19.13 14.37 -3.55
CA TRP A 206 -19.37 14.75 -2.16
C TRP A 206 -20.62 14.10 -1.57
N LEU A 207 -21.70 13.97 -2.35
CA LEU A 207 -22.93 13.32 -1.92
C LEU A 207 -22.71 11.83 -1.62
N ILE A 208 -21.88 11.14 -2.41
CA ILE A 208 -21.57 9.72 -2.19
C ILE A 208 -20.66 9.54 -0.98
N VAL A 209 -19.63 10.39 -0.83
CA VAL A 209 -18.71 10.35 0.30
C VAL A 209 -19.43 10.51 1.64
N ARG A 210 -20.52 11.30 1.67
CA ARG A 210 -21.34 11.51 2.88
C ARG A 210 -22.24 10.31 3.26
N GLN A 211 -22.38 9.31 2.40
CA GLN A 211 -23.13 8.11 2.74
C GLN A 211 -22.47 7.37 3.89
N ARG A 212 -23.26 6.90 4.84
CA ARG A 212 -22.80 6.21 6.05
C ARG A 212 -21.85 5.04 5.75
N SER A 213 -22.22 4.19 4.78
CA SER A 213 -21.39 3.06 4.36
C SER A 213 -20.06 3.50 3.75
N MET A 214 -20.06 4.57 2.95
CA MET A 214 -18.86 5.09 2.32
C MET A 214 -17.88 5.67 3.36
N ILE A 215 -18.38 6.42 4.34
CA ILE A 215 -17.58 6.90 5.48
C ILE A 215 -16.96 5.72 6.23
N GLY A 216 -17.75 4.69 6.53
CA GLY A 216 -17.27 3.47 7.19
C GLY A 216 -16.16 2.78 6.41
N LEU A 217 -16.26 2.71 5.07
CA LEU A 217 -15.24 2.13 4.21
C LEU A 217 -13.95 2.95 4.17
N PHE A 218 -14.04 4.28 4.09
CA PHE A 218 -12.87 5.17 4.19
C PHE A 218 -12.19 5.05 5.56
N MET A 219 -12.96 5.01 6.65
CA MET A 219 -12.40 4.76 7.99
C MET A 219 -11.72 3.39 8.05
N GLY A 220 -12.30 2.36 7.42
CA GLY A 220 -11.69 1.03 7.31
C GLY A 220 -10.32 1.06 6.64
N GLY A 221 -10.22 1.73 5.50
CA GLY A 221 -8.95 1.93 4.80
C GLY A 221 -7.93 2.69 5.65
N LEU A 222 -8.35 3.80 6.27
CA LEU A 222 -7.51 4.62 7.14
C LEU A 222 -6.95 3.80 8.32
N VAL A 223 -7.81 3.12 9.07
CA VAL A 223 -7.41 2.32 10.25
C VAL A 223 -6.52 1.15 9.85
N THR A 224 -6.83 0.45 8.75
CA THR A 224 -5.97 -0.62 8.23
C THR A 224 -4.54 -0.12 8.04
N PHE A 225 -4.36 1.06 7.43
CA PHE A 225 -3.03 1.60 7.17
C PHE A 225 -2.38 2.24 8.40
N ILE A 226 -3.15 2.78 9.35
CA ILE A 226 -2.62 3.21 10.66
C ILE A 226 -2.02 2.00 11.40
N VAL A 227 -2.73 0.88 11.46
CA VAL A 227 -2.26 -0.34 12.15
C VAL A 227 -1.07 -0.94 11.40
N LEU A 228 -1.15 -1.08 10.07
CA LEU A 228 -0.10 -1.66 9.26
C LEU A 228 1.20 -0.84 9.31
N TYR A 229 1.12 0.46 9.05
CA TYR A 229 2.32 1.32 8.98
C TYR A 229 2.80 1.76 10.37
N GLY A 230 1.87 2.03 11.29
CA GLY A 230 2.19 2.45 12.64
C GLY A 230 2.70 1.29 13.49
N SER A 231 1.85 0.31 13.79
CA SER A 231 2.22 -0.77 14.72
C SER A 231 3.12 -1.82 14.08
N TYR A 232 2.74 -2.32 12.90
CA TYR A 232 3.41 -3.49 12.31
C TYR A 232 4.72 -3.11 11.61
N LEU A 233 4.72 -2.25 10.61
CA LEU A 233 5.93 -1.92 9.85
C LEU A 233 6.92 -1.08 10.63
N THR A 234 6.47 -0.19 11.51
CA THR A 234 7.40 0.69 12.27
C THR A 234 7.97 -0.02 13.50
N PHE A 235 7.15 -0.66 14.33
CA PHE A 235 7.58 -1.12 15.65
C PHE A 235 7.93 -2.61 15.74
N LEU A 236 7.42 -3.47 14.83
CA LEU A 236 7.81 -4.89 14.83
C LEU A 236 9.31 -5.12 14.62
N PRO A 237 10.00 -4.40 13.71
CA PRO A 237 11.45 -4.50 13.58
C PRO A 237 12.19 -4.25 14.90
N PHE A 238 11.78 -3.24 15.66
CA PHE A 238 12.40 -2.92 16.95
C PHE A 238 12.10 -3.95 18.02
N LEU A 239 10.87 -4.48 18.06
CA LEU A 239 10.53 -5.59 18.97
C LEU A 239 11.42 -6.80 18.69
N VAL A 240 11.55 -7.19 17.43
CA VAL A 240 12.39 -8.33 17.00
C VAL A 240 13.85 -8.10 17.39
N ALA A 241 14.39 -6.91 17.13
CA ALA A 241 15.79 -6.61 17.43
C ALA A 241 16.05 -6.54 18.96
N ARG A 242 15.15 -5.92 19.74
CA ARG A 242 15.36 -5.72 21.19
C ARG A 242 15.03 -6.95 22.01
N SER A 243 13.86 -7.58 21.78
CA SER A 243 13.37 -8.67 22.62
C SER A 243 13.96 -10.03 22.23
N PHE A 244 14.26 -10.22 20.92
CA PHE A 244 14.72 -11.52 20.41
C PHE A 244 16.13 -11.47 19.82
N ARG A 245 16.82 -10.33 19.87
CA ARG A 245 18.14 -10.13 19.24
C ARG A 245 18.15 -10.53 17.77
N GLY A 246 17.00 -10.38 17.09
CA GLY A 246 16.82 -10.79 15.70
C GLY A 246 17.60 -9.90 14.73
N THR A 247 18.10 -10.52 13.66
CA THR A 247 18.81 -9.83 12.57
C THR A 247 17.83 -9.14 11.62
N PRO A 248 18.29 -8.17 10.79
CA PRO A 248 17.44 -7.56 9.77
C PRO A 248 16.84 -8.59 8.79
N LEU A 249 17.56 -9.68 8.46
CA LEU A 249 17.06 -10.76 7.63
C LEU A 249 15.85 -11.48 8.30
N MET A 250 15.93 -11.76 9.60
CA MET A 250 14.83 -12.39 10.35
C MET A 250 13.59 -11.48 10.37
N ILE A 251 13.78 -10.18 10.51
CA ILE A 251 12.70 -9.19 10.38
C ILE A 251 12.08 -9.28 8.97
N GLY A 252 12.90 -9.32 7.93
CA GLY A 252 12.47 -9.47 6.55
C GLY A 252 11.64 -10.74 6.34
N ILE A 253 12.06 -11.88 6.90
CA ILE A 253 11.33 -13.15 6.82
C ILE A 253 9.93 -13.03 7.46
N ILE A 254 9.82 -12.44 8.66
CA ILE A 254 8.53 -12.28 9.35
C ILE A 254 7.59 -11.39 8.54
N LEU A 255 8.08 -10.26 8.02
CA LEU A 255 7.28 -9.34 7.19
C LEU A 255 6.84 -10.00 5.87
N SER A 256 7.74 -10.76 5.24
CA SER A 256 7.44 -11.50 4.00
C SER A 256 6.42 -12.61 4.23
N CYS A 257 6.47 -13.29 5.38
CA CYS A 257 5.50 -14.32 5.75
C CYS A 257 4.07 -13.76 5.79
N ALA A 258 3.88 -12.55 6.37
CA ALA A 258 2.59 -11.87 6.34
C ALA A 258 2.12 -11.58 4.91
N SER A 259 3.02 -11.12 4.04
CA SER A 259 2.68 -10.83 2.63
C SER A 259 2.32 -12.09 1.86
N ILE A 260 3.05 -13.19 2.06
CA ILE A 260 2.78 -14.49 1.42
C ILE A 260 1.43 -15.04 1.88
N SER A 261 1.16 -15.06 3.19
CA SER A 261 -0.12 -15.54 3.73
C SER A 261 -1.29 -14.70 3.22
N GLY A 262 -1.11 -13.38 3.10
CA GLY A 262 -2.09 -12.47 2.52
C GLY A 262 -2.36 -12.77 1.04
N ALA A 263 -1.32 -12.99 0.23
CA ALA A 263 -1.45 -13.34 -1.18
C ALA A 263 -2.18 -14.68 -1.38
N LEU A 264 -1.82 -15.70 -0.60
CA LEU A 264 -2.49 -17.01 -0.63
C LEU A 264 -3.96 -16.92 -0.24
N THR A 265 -4.29 -16.14 0.80
CA THR A 265 -5.67 -15.93 1.23
C THR A 265 -6.46 -15.12 0.20
N ALA A 266 -5.86 -14.06 -0.35
CA ALA A 266 -6.50 -13.23 -1.37
C ALA A 266 -6.83 -14.01 -2.64
N SER A 267 -6.02 -15.00 -3.02
CA SER A 267 -6.31 -15.89 -4.16
C SER A 267 -7.59 -16.72 -3.97
N GLN A 268 -7.97 -16.97 -2.71
CA GLN A 268 -9.16 -17.73 -2.33
C GLN A 268 -10.35 -16.85 -1.94
N LEU A 269 -10.19 -15.52 -1.97
CA LEU A 269 -11.23 -14.58 -1.52
C LEU A 269 -12.56 -14.78 -2.26
N GLY A 270 -12.53 -15.11 -3.54
CA GLY A 270 -13.73 -15.42 -4.31
C GLY A 270 -14.52 -16.63 -3.79
N TRP A 271 -13.86 -17.61 -3.20
CA TRP A 271 -14.52 -18.75 -2.56
C TRP A 271 -15.19 -18.31 -1.24
N PHE A 272 -14.49 -17.49 -0.42
CA PHE A 272 -15.05 -16.93 0.80
C PHE A 272 -16.25 -16.01 0.53
N ALA A 273 -16.15 -15.13 -0.47
CA ALA A 273 -17.22 -14.19 -0.84
C ALA A 273 -18.49 -14.88 -1.35
N ARG A 274 -18.38 -16.11 -1.89
CA ARG A 274 -19.57 -16.92 -2.23
C ARG A 274 -20.29 -17.51 -1.02
N ARG A 275 -19.60 -17.68 0.12
CA ARG A 275 -20.15 -18.32 1.33
C ARG A 275 -20.53 -17.33 2.42
N PHE A 276 -19.83 -16.19 2.46
CA PHE A 276 -20.01 -15.20 3.50
C PHE A 276 -20.23 -13.81 2.90
N PRO A 277 -21.18 -13.03 3.44
CA PRO A 277 -21.37 -11.65 3.05
C PRO A 277 -20.09 -10.81 3.21
N GLU A 278 -19.80 -9.92 2.26
CA GLU A 278 -18.60 -9.06 2.27
C GLU A 278 -18.46 -8.28 3.58
N LYS A 279 -19.57 -7.79 4.14
CA LYS A 279 -19.59 -7.13 5.46
C LYS A 279 -19.03 -8.01 6.58
N ARG A 280 -19.37 -9.31 6.59
CA ARG A 280 -18.86 -10.26 7.61
C ARG A 280 -17.37 -10.55 7.38
N LEU A 281 -16.94 -10.68 6.15
CA LEU A 281 -15.52 -10.86 5.81
C LEU A 281 -14.71 -9.66 6.26
N LEU A 282 -15.20 -8.44 6.04
CA LEU A 282 -14.56 -7.21 6.47
C LEU A 282 -14.45 -7.13 8.00
N ALA A 283 -15.54 -7.40 8.72
CA ALA A 283 -15.55 -7.41 10.18
C ALA A 283 -14.60 -8.46 10.74
N ALA A 284 -14.62 -9.69 10.18
CA ALA A 284 -13.69 -10.77 10.55
C ALA A 284 -12.22 -10.37 10.28
N GLY A 285 -11.94 -9.71 9.17
CA GLY A 285 -10.61 -9.18 8.87
C GLY A 285 -10.11 -8.23 9.97
N PHE A 286 -10.94 -7.32 10.44
CA PHE A 286 -10.57 -6.41 11.54
C PHE A 286 -10.42 -7.13 12.88
N VAL A 287 -11.23 -8.16 13.17
CA VAL A 287 -11.02 -9.02 14.36
C VAL A 287 -9.68 -9.76 14.27
N LEU A 288 -9.33 -10.28 13.10
CA LEU A 288 -8.03 -10.92 12.88
C LEU A 288 -6.86 -9.93 13.03
N TYR A 289 -7.00 -8.68 12.55
CA TYR A 289 -6.01 -7.63 12.84
C TYR A 289 -5.84 -7.40 14.34
N ALA A 290 -6.95 -7.29 15.07
CA ALA A 290 -6.91 -7.09 16.50
C ALA A 290 -6.24 -8.27 17.21
N LEU A 291 -6.57 -9.48 16.82
CA LEU A 291 -5.97 -10.72 17.36
C LEU A 291 -4.46 -10.76 17.06
N SER A 292 -4.07 -10.49 15.81
CA SER A 292 -2.65 -10.42 15.43
C SER A 292 -1.88 -9.43 16.31
N MET A 293 -2.40 -8.21 16.45
CA MET A 293 -1.74 -7.18 17.28
C MET A 293 -1.69 -7.56 18.74
N ALA A 294 -2.79 -8.08 19.29
CA ALA A 294 -2.86 -8.49 20.69
C ALA A 294 -1.89 -9.64 21.03
N LEU A 295 -1.63 -10.54 20.09
CA LEU A 295 -0.74 -11.68 20.30
C LEU A 295 0.75 -11.30 20.31
N VAL A 296 1.17 -10.32 19.50
CA VAL A 296 2.59 -9.98 19.32
C VAL A 296 3.37 -9.80 20.63
N PRO A 297 2.88 -9.06 21.65
CA PRO A 297 3.63 -8.86 22.90
C PRO A 297 3.85 -10.13 23.74
N PHE A 298 3.05 -11.16 23.53
CA PHE A 298 3.08 -12.40 24.33
C PHE A 298 3.86 -13.53 23.65
N MET A 299 4.43 -13.30 22.48
CA MET A 299 5.17 -14.34 21.78
C MET A 299 6.48 -14.68 22.51
N PRO A 300 6.68 -15.94 22.89
CA PRO A 300 7.83 -16.35 23.70
C PRO A 300 9.13 -16.48 22.90
N SER A 301 9.05 -16.57 21.59
CA SER A 301 10.23 -16.71 20.72
C SER A 301 10.04 -16.03 19.38
N LEU A 302 11.18 -15.74 18.71
CA LEU A 302 11.23 -15.12 17.41
C LEU A 302 10.37 -15.83 16.35
N TRP A 303 10.48 -17.16 16.28
CA TRP A 303 9.81 -17.93 15.22
C TRP A 303 8.32 -18.07 15.46
N ILE A 304 7.86 -17.97 16.71
CA ILE A 304 6.43 -17.99 17.02
C ILE A 304 5.76 -16.66 16.59
N LEU A 305 6.52 -15.58 16.39
CA LEU A 305 6.03 -14.35 15.74
C LEU A 305 5.51 -14.57 14.30
N LEU A 306 5.86 -15.69 13.66
CA LEU A 306 5.24 -16.07 12.38
C LEU A 306 3.73 -16.31 12.52
N VAL A 307 3.24 -16.72 13.69
CA VAL A 307 1.80 -16.93 13.92
C VAL A 307 1.01 -15.62 13.77
N PRO A 308 1.29 -14.55 14.56
CA PRO A 308 0.61 -13.28 14.35
C PRO A 308 0.93 -12.66 12.96
N ALA A 309 2.09 -12.92 12.34
CA ALA A 309 2.39 -12.48 10.99
C ALA A 309 1.47 -13.14 9.95
N VAL A 310 1.21 -14.45 10.04
CA VAL A 310 0.25 -15.15 9.17
C VAL A 310 -1.16 -14.57 9.37
N ILE A 311 -1.60 -14.39 10.61
CA ILE A 311 -2.91 -13.80 10.92
C ILE A 311 -3.02 -12.38 10.34
N GLN A 312 -1.96 -11.58 10.43
CA GLN A 312 -1.88 -10.24 9.84
C GLN A 312 -2.11 -10.27 8.32
N GLY A 313 -1.49 -11.21 7.62
CA GLY A 313 -1.66 -11.37 6.18
C GLY A 313 -3.09 -11.79 5.80
N VAL A 314 -3.67 -12.75 6.52
CA VAL A 314 -5.07 -13.17 6.33
C VAL A 314 -6.03 -11.99 6.56
N ALA A 315 -5.80 -11.21 7.62
CA ALA A 315 -6.58 -10.01 7.92
C ALA A 315 -6.52 -9.00 6.76
N MET A 316 -5.32 -8.74 6.20
CA MET A 316 -5.14 -7.85 5.06
C MET A 316 -5.92 -8.32 3.83
N ALA A 317 -5.91 -9.63 3.56
CA ALA A 317 -6.62 -10.24 2.43
C ALA A 317 -8.15 -10.11 2.57
N PHE A 318 -8.69 -10.14 3.78
CA PHE A 318 -10.13 -9.94 4.00
C PHE A 318 -10.54 -8.47 4.02
N THR A 319 -9.64 -7.54 4.38
CA THR A 319 -10.00 -6.13 4.51
C THR A 319 -9.88 -5.35 3.20
N MET A 320 -8.68 -5.24 2.63
CA MET A 320 -8.43 -4.31 1.51
C MET A 320 -9.19 -4.64 0.22
N PRO A 321 -9.20 -5.90 -0.26
CA PRO A 321 -10.00 -6.22 -1.43
C PRO A 321 -11.50 -6.04 -1.20
N THR A 322 -11.99 -6.35 0.00
CA THR A 322 -13.41 -6.19 0.35
C THR A 322 -13.81 -4.71 0.44
N ILE A 323 -12.97 -3.83 1.02
CA ILE A 323 -13.18 -2.38 1.00
C ILE A 323 -13.28 -1.88 -0.44
N ASN A 324 -12.34 -2.26 -1.30
CA ASN A 324 -12.35 -1.84 -2.70
C ASN A 324 -13.57 -2.36 -3.47
N SER A 325 -13.99 -3.61 -3.22
CA SER A 325 -15.21 -4.21 -3.81
C SER A 325 -16.45 -3.44 -3.41
N LEU A 326 -16.65 -3.22 -2.11
CA LEU A 326 -17.81 -2.48 -1.58
C LEU A 326 -17.82 -1.03 -2.04
N MET A 327 -16.68 -0.33 -2.06
CA MET A 327 -16.60 1.03 -2.60
C MET A 327 -17.01 1.07 -4.09
N ALA A 328 -16.57 0.10 -4.87
CA ALA A 328 -16.93 0.00 -6.28
C ALA A 328 -18.42 -0.34 -6.48
N ALA A 329 -19.04 -1.08 -5.55
CA ALA A 329 -20.46 -1.41 -5.60
C ALA A 329 -21.35 -0.20 -5.24
N PHE A 330 -20.96 0.61 -4.24
CA PHE A 330 -21.69 1.82 -3.85
C PHE A 330 -21.46 3.01 -4.79
N ALA A 331 -20.37 3.02 -5.56
CA ALA A 331 -20.05 4.11 -6.47
C ALA A 331 -20.71 3.93 -7.84
N PRO A 332 -21.45 4.95 -8.37
CA PRO A 332 -21.90 4.98 -9.75
C PRO A 332 -20.72 4.81 -10.72
N VAL A 333 -20.95 4.16 -11.85
CA VAL A 333 -19.90 3.78 -12.82
C VAL A 333 -19.04 4.99 -13.26
N ASN A 334 -19.70 6.14 -13.48
CA ASN A 334 -19.05 7.39 -13.87
C ASN A 334 -18.23 8.05 -12.77
N GLN A 335 -18.39 7.67 -11.49
CA GLN A 335 -17.74 8.27 -10.32
C GLN A 335 -16.77 7.32 -9.60
N ARG A 336 -16.70 6.04 -10.02
CA ARG A 336 -15.80 5.04 -9.42
C ARG A 336 -14.34 5.50 -9.39
N GLY A 337 -13.88 6.14 -10.46
CA GLY A 337 -12.52 6.66 -10.53
C GLY A 337 -12.21 7.70 -9.45
N ALA A 338 -13.14 8.63 -9.20
CA ALA A 338 -13.00 9.64 -8.15
C ALA A 338 -12.95 9.03 -6.76
N ILE A 339 -13.89 8.12 -6.48
CA ILE A 339 -13.98 7.43 -5.19
C ILE A 339 -12.70 6.63 -4.91
N MET A 340 -12.17 5.90 -5.93
CA MET A 340 -10.92 5.16 -5.77
C MET A 340 -9.70 6.09 -5.60
N SER A 341 -9.70 7.26 -6.24
CA SER A 341 -8.65 8.27 -6.03
C SER A 341 -8.69 8.85 -4.62
N LEU A 342 -9.89 9.16 -4.10
CA LEU A 342 -10.07 9.57 -2.71
C LEU A 342 -9.64 8.47 -1.73
N ASN A 343 -9.99 7.20 -2.01
CA ASN A 343 -9.52 6.09 -1.21
C ASN A 343 -7.99 6.05 -1.18
N GLY A 344 -7.33 6.19 -2.33
CA GLY A 344 -5.88 6.28 -2.41
C GLY A 344 -5.28 7.39 -1.51
N MET A 345 -5.91 8.57 -1.46
CA MET A 345 -5.53 9.66 -0.57
C MET A 345 -5.71 9.29 0.91
N VAL A 346 -6.84 8.68 1.27
CA VAL A 346 -7.13 8.22 2.64
C VAL A 346 -6.14 7.15 3.08
N LEU A 347 -5.77 6.22 2.21
CA LEU A 347 -4.74 5.21 2.51
C LEU A 347 -3.38 5.88 2.76
N ARG A 348 -2.99 6.87 1.95
CA ARG A 348 -1.77 7.67 2.18
C ARG A 348 -1.80 8.41 3.51
N LEU A 349 -2.96 8.97 3.87
CA LEU A 349 -3.16 9.61 5.16
C LEU A 349 -2.95 8.60 6.31
N GLY A 350 -3.49 7.39 6.20
CA GLY A 350 -3.25 6.31 7.16
C GLY A 350 -1.78 5.92 7.28
N GLN A 351 -1.07 5.80 6.15
CA GLN A 351 0.38 5.55 6.11
C GLN A 351 1.19 6.63 6.83
N THR A 352 0.75 7.89 6.71
CA THR A 352 1.42 9.06 7.32
C THR A 352 1.11 9.18 8.81
N LEU A 353 -0.16 9.07 9.20
CA LEU A 353 -0.61 9.21 10.58
C LEU A 353 -0.23 8.02 11.45
N GLY A 354 -0.21 6.81 10.88
CA GLY A 354 0.10 5.59 11.62
C GLY A 354 1.39 5.66 12.43
N PRO A 355 2.54 5.93 11.80
CA PRO A 355 3.81 6.07 12.52
C PRO A 355 3.79 7.19 13.56
N ILE A 356 3.14 8.33 13.29
CA ILE A 356 3.05 9.46 14.22
C ILE A 356 2.25 9.07 15.47
N VAL A 357 1.03 8.55 15.28
CA VAL A 357 0.13 8.15 16.38
C VAL A 357 0.78 7.08 17.24
N MET A 358 1.34 6.04 16.59
CA MET A 358 1.95 4.92 17.31
C MET A 358 3.28 5.31 17.97
N SER A 359 4.00 6.31 17.48
CA SER A 359 5.18 6.84 18.17
C SER A 359 4.81 7.56 19.46
N ALA A 360 3.72 8.32 19.49
CA ALA A 360 3.20 8.94 20.69
C ALA A 360 2.76 7.86 21.71
N VAL A 361 2.08 6.81 21.26
CA VAL A 361 1.71 5.68 22.12
C VAL A 361 2.95 4.95 22.65
N PHE A 362 3.97 4.76 21.79
CA PHE A 362 5.22 4.13 22.18
C PHE A 362 5.96 4.93 23.26
N ALA A 363 6.01 6.25 23.12
CA ALA A 363 6.62 7.12 24.13
C ALA A 363 5.91 7.02 25.49
N ALA A 364 4.59 6.85 25.51
CA ALA A 364 3.78 6.77 26.74
C ALA A 364 3.74 5.36 27.36
N ARG A 365 3.70 4.29 26.56
CA ARG A 365 3.37 2.92 27.02
C ARG A 365 4.29 1.83 26.46
N GLY A 366 5.34 2.17 25.70
CA GLY A 366 6.27 1.23 25.09
C GLY A 366 5.63 0.30 24.06
N PHE A 367 6.27 -0.84 23.80
CA PHE A 367 5.81 -1.80 22.80
C PHE A 367 4.41 -2.38 23.10
N HIS A 368 4.13 -2.74 24.35
CA HIS A 368 2.82 -3.25 24.73
C HIS A 368 1.71 -2.24 24.39
N GLY A 369 1.95 -0.95 24.68
CA GLY A 369 1.02 0.11 24.35
C GLY A 369 0.72 0.19 22.86
N VAL A 370 1.74 0.13 22.00
CA VAL A 370 1.60 0.19 20.53
C VAL A 370 0.72 -0.95 20.01
N TYR A 371 0.97 -2.18 20.45
CA TYR A 371 0.23 -3.33 19.95
C TYR A 371 -1.20 -3.39 20.51
N PHE A 372 -1.42 -3.02 21.77
CA PHE A 372 -2.77 -2.91 22.33
C PHE A 372 -3.57 -1.77 21.69
N ALA A 373 -2.94 -0.61 21.40
CA ALA A 373 -3.59 0.46 20.67
C ALA A 373 -3.97 0.01 19.26
N GLY A 374 -3.07 -0.68 18.54
CA GLY A 374 -3.36 -1.25 17.23
C GLY A 374 -4.53 -2.25 17.28
N SER A 375 -4.58 -3.09 18.31
CA SER A 375 -5.69 -4.01 18.56
C SER A 375 -7.01 -3.27 18.81
N LEU A 376 -7.01 -2.24 19.64
CA LEU A 376 -8.20 -1.42 19.92
C LEU A 376 -8.71 -0.68 18.69
N PHE A 377 -7.81 -0.09 17.87
CA PHE A 377 -8.20 0.53 16.61
C PHE A 377 -8.88 -0.49 15.68
N ALA A 378 -8.33 -1.69 15.58
CA ALA A 378 -8.90 -2.74 14.74
C ALA A 378 -10.25 -3.24 15.28
N LEU A 379 -10.39 -3.46 16.60
CA LEU A 379 -11.68 -3.86 17.21
C LEU A 379 -12.74 -2.76 17.03
N GLY A 380 -12.38 -1.51 17.28
CA GLY A 380 -13.28 -0.38 17.04
C GLY A 380 -13.74 -0.32 15.59
N MET A 381 -12.82 -0.60 14.64
CA MET A 381 -13.16 -0.62 13.22
C MET A 381 -14.03 -1.83 12.84
N SER A 382 -13.85 -3.00 13.49
CA SER A 382 -14.78 -4.13 13.31
C SER A 382 -16.20 -3.76 13.71
N LEU A 383 -16.37 -3.05 14.84
CA LEU A 383 -17.66 -2.56 15.28
C LEU A 383 -18.25 -1.54 14.29
N VAL A 384 -17.45 -0.58 13.83
CA VAL A 384 -17.83 0.39 12.80
C VAL A 384 -18.28 -0.31 11.52
N ALA A 385 -17.56 -1.34 11.07
CA ALA A 385 -17.91 -2.13 9.89
C ALA A 385 -19.28 -2.81 10.06
N VAL A 386 -19.58 -3.35 11.25
CA VAL A 386 -20.87 -3.99 11.55
C VAL A 386 -22.01 -2.96 11.61
N ILE A 387 -21.77 -1.77 12.15
CA ILE A 387 -22.82 -0.76 12.37
C ILE A 387 -23.07 0.10 11.15
N MET A 388 -22.02 0.56 10.47
CA MET A 388 -22.11 1.60 9.43
C MET A 388 -22.20 1.04 8.01
N ILE A 389 -21.64 -0.14 7.75
CA ILE A 389 -21.58 -0.68 6.39
C ILE A 389 -22.81 -1.53 6.13
N GLU A 390 -23.61 -1.14 5.17
CA GLU A 390 -24.77 -1.88 4.68
C GLU A 390 -24.31 -2.86 3.59
N GLN A 391 -25.10 -3.93 3.39
CA GLN A 391 -24.90 -4.79 2.22
C GLN A 391 -25.58 -4.16 1.01
N PRO A 392 -24.93 -4.08 -0.16
CA PRO A 392 -25.59 -3.69 -1.38
C PRO A 392 -26.78 -4.63 -1.63
N LYS A 393 -27.97 -4.08 -1.87
CA LYS A 393 -29.15 -4.88 -2.21
C LYS A 393 -28.92 -5.56 -3.58
N GLU A 394 -29.21 -6.85 -3.70
CA GLU A 394 -29.01 -7.63 -4.95
C GLU A 394 -29.71 -7.02 -6.18
N GLN A 395 -30.74 -6.21 -5.99
CA GLN A 395 -31.45 -5.51 -7.06
C GLN A 395 -30.64 -4.38 -7.72
N GLU A 396 -29.73 -3.71 -6.97
CA GLU A 396 -28.86 -2.67 -7.53
C GLU A 396 -27.73 -3.26 -8.38
N ILE A 397 -27.30 -4.48 -8.09
CA ILE A 397 -26.27 -5.17 -8.89
C ILE A 397 -26.79 -5.57 -10.26
N ARG A 398 -28.07 -5.93 -10.39
CA ARG A 398 -28.69 -6.33 -11.67
C ARG A 398 -28.95 -5.13 -12.59
N SER A 399 -29.26 -3.95 -12.04
CA SER A 399 -29.48 -2.73 -12.85
C SER A 399 -28.20 -2.12 -13.42
N VAL A 400 -27.03 -2.53 -12.92
CA VAL A 400 -25.72 -2.08 -13.40
C VAL A 400 -25.12 -3.02 -14.44
N SER A 401 -25.69 -4.24 -14.58
CA SER A 401 -25.27 -5.26 -15.56
C SER A 401 -26.16 -5.34 -16.81
N SER A 402 -27.28 -4.62 -16.83
CA SER A 402 -28.14 -4.39 -17.99
C SER A 402 -27.82 -3.06 -18.67
#